data_35da0ae29b1e05c14e7386142a43fd9f
#
_entry.id   35da0ae29b1e05c14e7386142a43fd9f
#
_cell.length_a   1.000
_cell.length_b   1.000
_cell.length_c   1.000
_cell.angle_alpha   90.00
_cell.angle_beta   90.00
_cell.angle_gamma   90.00
#
_symmetry.space_group_name_H-M   'P 1'
#
loop_
_entity.id
_entity.type
_entity.pdbx_description
1 polymer ?
#
loop_
_entity_poly.entity_id
_entity_poly.type
_entity_poly.pdbx_seq_one_letter_code
_entity_poly.pdbx_strand_id
1 'polypeptide(L)'
;MIKIDIKLPINTAKGKKQLELNTCLKANEITAIFGESGAGKTTLLKIIAGLIKPEFGRIEVGDELWLDTQKNINLAIQKRKIGFVFQDYALFPNMSVKENISYAATSKQKVEELLSLMNLENLAKIYPKNLSGGQAQRVALARVLAREPQILLLDEPLSALDFKMRSFLQDELVKILQHFKITTLLVSHDLAEIYKLSHRILELSDGKIIKDARTNEFFTSSNLSAKLRLSATLLEIKKSDILMIFTLLLNQDIVKITLSEEEFLRTYKNVKIGDTLLLSIKAFNPIIVGKLDKQK
;
A
#
# COMPACT_ATOMS: atom_id res chain seq x y z
N MET A 1 7.41 -19.35 -7.84
CA MET A 1 8.14 -18.98 -6.61
C MET A 1 9.18 -17.94 -6.97
N ILE A 2 9.35 -16.89 -6.14
CA ILE A 2 10.36 -15.85 -6.37
C ILE A 2 11.29 -15.87 -5.16
N LYS A 3 12.58 -16.12 -5.40
CA LYS A 3 13.60 -16.03 -4.35
C LYS A 3 14.35 -14.72 -4.49
N ILE A 4 14.50 -14.00 -3.41
CA ILE A 4 15.13 -12.69 -3.36
C ILE A 4 16.16 -12.70 -2.23
N ASP A 5 17.41 -12.47 -2.58
CA ASP A 5 18.50 -12.23 -1.64
C ASP A 5 19.29 -11.03 -2.14
N ILE A 6 19.17 -9.90 -1.46
CA ILE A 6 19.70 -8.61 -1.92
C ILE A 6 20.27 -7.78 -0.79
N LYS A 7 21.32 -6.99 -1.11
CA LYS A 7 21.87 -5.95 -0.24
C LYS A 7 22.13 -4.69 -1.05
N LEU A 8 21.65 -3.55 -0.53
CA LEU A 8 21.82 -2.24 -1.15
C LEU A 8 21.89 -1.15 -0.06
N PRO A 9 22.87 -0.23 -0.09
CA PRO A 9 22.84 0.97 0.72
C PRO A 9 21.66 1.86 0.33
N ILE A 10 20.90 2.32 1.31
CA ILE A 10 19.79 3.25 1.15
C ILE A 10 19.98 4.46 2.05
N ASN A 11 19.51 5.62 1.56
CA ASN A 11 19.43 6.83 2.36
C ASN A 11 18.05 6.91 3.00
N THR A 12 18.00 6.94 4.32
CA THR A 12 16.75 7.11 5.08
C THR A 12 16.77 8.46 5.81
N ALA A 13 15.61 8.90 6.32
CA ALA A 13 15.54 10.10 7.16
C ALA A 13 16.44 10.01 8.42
N LYS A 14 16.77 8.79 8.85
CA LYS A 14 17.64 8.49 9.99
C LYS A 14 19.13 8.26 9.59
N GLY A 15 19.49 8.59 8.33
CA GLY A 15 20.87 8.44 7.81
C GLY A 15 21.00 7.25 6.84
N LYS A 16 22.26 6.91 6.52
CA LYS A 16 22.58 5.77 5.63
C LYS A 16 22.28 4.46 6.34
N LYS A 17 21.51 3.59 5.69
CA LYS A 17 21.19 2.24 6.14
C LYS A 17 21.39 1.25 5.00
N GLN A 18 21.30 -0.03 5.32
CA GLN A 18 21.41 -1.10 4.33
C GLN A 18 20.07 -1.79 4.19
N LEU A 19 19.53 -1.81 2.96
CA LEU A 19 18.43 -2.69 2.61
C LEU A 19 18.99 -4.09 2.46
N GLU A 20 18.62 -4.99 3.38
CA GLU A 20 19.06 -6.38 3.40
C GLU A 20 17.84 -7.28 3.51
N LEU A 21 17.58 -8.03 2.44
CA LEU A 21 16.40 -8.83 2.32
C LEU A 21 16.75 -10.23 1.80
N ASN A 22 16.35 -11.24 2.57
CA ASN A 22 16.36 -12.63 2.15
C ASN A 22 14.97 -13.20 2.36
N THR A 23 14.24 -13.47 1.27
CA THR A 23 12.89 -13.98 1.33
C THR A 23 12.51 -14.77 0.09
N CYS A 24 11.48 -15.59 0.24
CA CYS A 24 10.92 -16.39 -0.84
C CYS A 24 9.40 -16.13 -0.92
N LEU A 25 8.92 -15.68 -2.09
CA LEU A 25 7.52 -15.40 -2.34
C LEU A 25 6.87 -16.57 -3.10
N LYS A 26 5.67 -16.94 -2.71
CA LYS A 26 4.91 -17.98 -3.39
C LYS A 26 4.29 -17.46 -4.67
N ALA A 27 4.19 -18.33 -5.68
CA ALA A 27 3.48 -18.01 -6.90
C ALA A 27 1.98 -17.82 -6.64
N ASN A 28 1.36 -16.91 -7.40
CA ASN A 28 -0.08 -16.63 -7.36
C ASN A 28 -0.60 -16.15 -5.97
N GLU A 29 0.29 -15.65 -5.15
CA GLU A 29 -0.02 -15.04 -3.85
C GLU A 29 0.18 -13.52 -3.91
N ILE A 30 -0.63 -12.80 -3.15
CA ILE A 30 -0.45 -11.36 -2.93
C ILE A 30 0.31 -11.18 -1.62
N THR A 31 1.54 -10.69 -1.71
CA THR A 31 2.36 -10.35 -0.55
C THR A 31 2.39 -8.84 -0.37
N ALA A 32 1.91 -8.37 0.77
CA ALA A 32 2.02 -6.96 1.14
C ALA A 32 3.38 -6.67 1.77
N ILE A 33 3.93 -5.50 1.42
CA ILE A 33 5.14 -4.94 2.02
C ILE A 33 4.71 -3.72 2.82
N PHE A 34 4.81 -3.82 4.13
CA PHE A 34 4.39 -2.81 5.10
C PHE A 34 5.61 -2.24 5.84
N GLY A 35 5.52 -1.01 6.34
CA GLY A 35 6.57 -0.39 7.14
C GLY A 35 6.64 1.11 6.98
N GLU A 36 7.48 1.77 7.80
CA GLU A 36 7.63 3.22 7.81
C GLU A 36 8.06 3.80 6.45
N SER A 37 7.82 5.09 6.25
CA SER A 37 8.36 5.81 5.08
C SER A 37 9.90 5.75 5.11
N GLY A 38 10.49 5.50 3.94
CA GLY A 38 11.95 5.34 3.84
C GLY A 38 12.50 3.96 4.24
N ALA A 39 11.66 2.97 4.64
CA ALA A 39 12.13 1.62 4.99
C ALA A 39 12.68 0.81 3.80
N GLY A 40 12.57 1.33 2.56
CA GLY A 40 13.10 0.65 1.36
C GLY A 40 12.06 -0.12 0.54
N LYS A 41 10.77 0.04 0.83
CA LYS A 41 9.67 -0.67 0.15
C LYS A 41 9.66 -0.47 -1.37
N THR A 42 9.55 0.77 -1.82
CA THR A 42 9.62 1.14 -3.26
C THR A 42 10.95 0.73 -3.90
N THR A 43 12.06 0.84 -3.14
CA THR A 43 13.39 0.43 -3.60
C THR A 43 13.42 -1.08 -3.89
N LEU A 44 12.82 -1.90 -3.02
CA LEU A 44 12.68 -3.33 -3.24
C LEU A 44 11.91 -3.63 -4.54
N LEU A 45 10.76 -2.98 -4.76
CA LEU A 45 10.00 -3.15 -6.01
C LEU A 45 10.85 -2.77 -7.23
N LYS A 46 11.59 -1.65 -7.16
CA LYS A 46 12.47 -1.20 -8.26
C LYS A 46 13.63 -2.15 -8.53
N ILE A 47 14.19 -2.81 -7.50
CA ILE A 47 15.24 -3.84 -7.67
C ILE A 47 14.66 -5.06 -8.38
N ILE A 48 13.48 -5.55 -7.96
CA ILE A 48 12.80 -6.69 -8.61
C ILE A 48 12.48 -6.36 -10.07
N ALA A 49 12.04 -5.13 -10.34
CA ALA A 49 11.78 -4.64 -11.69
C ALA A 49 13.06 -4.52 -12.55
N GLY A 50 14.24 -4.47 -11.94
CA GLY A 50 15.51 -4.24 -12.63
C GLY A 50 15.80 -2.76 -12.91
N LEU A 51 15.04 -1.85 -12.30
CA LEU A 51 15.24 -0.40 -12.38
C LEU A 51 16.41 0.08 -11.51
N ILE A 52 16.71 -0.68 -10.45
CA ILE A 52 17.87 -0.44 -9.56
C ILE A 52 18.68 -1.72 -9.48
N LYS A 53 19.99 -1.63 -9.67
CA LYS A 53 20.94 -2.73 -9.47
C LYS A 53 21.46 -2.67 -8.03
N PRO A 54 21.29 -3.71 -7.21
CA PRO A 54 21.84 -3.77 -5.86
C PRO A 54 23.37 -4.00 -5.91
N GLU A 55 24.06 -3.70 -4.81
CA GLU A 55 25.50 -4.03 -4.66
C GLU A 55 25.73 -5.54 -4.65
N PHE A 56 24.91 -6.23 -3.86
CA PHE A 56 24.85 -7.69 -3.85
C PHE A 56 23.41 -8.10 -4.12
N GLY A 57 23.23 -9.10 -5.02
CA GLY A 57 21.88 -9.56 -5.30
C GLY A 57 21.83 -10.84 -6.06
N ARG A 58 20.86 -11.68 -5.67
CA ARG A 58 20.39 -12.85 -6.40
C ARG A 58 18.88 -12.85 -6.41
N ILE A 59 18.29 -12.86 -7.60
CA ILE A 59 16.83 -12.95 -7.80
C ILE A 59 16.55 -14.06 -8.78
N GLU A 60 15.77 -15.05 -8.34
CA GLU A 60 15.29 -16.17 -9.15
C GLU A 60 13.76 -16.12 -9.23
N VAL A 61 13.21 -16.30 -10.43
CA VAL A 61 11.76 -16.36 -10.68
C VAL A 61 11.44 -17.67 -11.40
N GLY A 62 10.80 -18.60 -10.70
CA GLY A 62 10.70 -19.98 -11.17
C GLY A 62 12.08 -20.59 -11.33
N ASP A 63 12.38 -21.01 -12.54
CA ASP A 63 13.68 -21.58 -12.92
C ASP A 63 14.60 -20.57 -13.63
N GLU A 64 14.14 -19.31 -13.77
CA GLU A 64 14.87 -18.26 -14.47
C GLU A 64 15.66 -17.39 -13.50
N LEU A 65 16.94 -17.18 -13.77
CA LEU A 65 17.82 -16.31 -12.99
C LEU A 65 17.76 -14.87 -13.56
N TRP A 66 17.15 -13.95 -12.81
CA TRP A 66 16.99 -12.56 -13.25
C TRP A 66 18.14 -11.66 -12.84
N LEU A 67 18.74 -11.95 -11.68
CA LEU A 67 19.87 -11.19 -11.16
C LEU A 67 20.82 -12.12 -10.40
N ASP A 68 22.11 -12.00 -10.68
CA ASP A 68 23.18 -12.56 -9.87
C ASP A 68 24.41 -11.68 -10.03
N THR A 69 24.68 -10.87 -9.02
CA THR A 69 25.79 -9.91 -9.06
C THR A 69 27.16 -10.58 -9.06
N GLN A 70 27.28 -11.78 -8.47
CA GLN A 70 28.55 -12.55 -8.47
C GLN A 70 28.87 -13.12 -9.85
N LYS A 71 27.82 -13.55 -10.57
CA LYS A 71 27.96 -14.07 -11.94
C LYS A 71 27.84 -12.99 -13.01
N ASN A 72 27.70 -11.74 -12.61
CA ASN A 72 27.43 -10.59 -13.48
C ASN A 72 26.21 -10.78 -14.41
N ILE A 73 25.18 -11.48 -13.91
CA ILE A 73 23.91 -11.67 -14.60
C ILE A 73 22.94 -10.58 -14.17
N ASN A 74 22.35 -9.88 -15.13
CA ASN A 74 21.27 -8.91 -14.90
C ASN A 74 20.35 -8.93 -16.12
N LEU A 75 19.24 -9.67 -16.00
CA LEU A 75 18.24 -9.77 -17.05
C LEU A 75 17.67 -8.39 -17.36
N ALA A 76 17.71 -7.99 -18.62
CA ALA A 76 17.20 -6.69 -19.06
C ALA A 76 15.71 -6.54 -18.68
N ILE A 77 15.32 -5.31 -18.31
CA ILE A 77 13.96 -4.96 -17.85
C ILE A 77 12.90 -5.45 -18.83
N GLN A 78 13.15 -5.28 -20.14
CA GLN A 78 12.22 -5.66 -21.21
C GLN A 78 11.96 -7.17 -21.28
N LYS A 79 12.90 -7.98 -20.81
CA LYS A 79 12.81 -9.45 -20.76
C LYS A 79 12.15 -9.96 -19.49
N ARG A 80 12.08 -9.13 -18.42
CA ARG A 80 11.38 -9.49 -17.20
C ARG A 80 9.87 -9.40 -17.45
N LYS A 81 9.15 -10.49 -17.21
CA LYS A 81 7.69 -10.52 -17.34
C LYS A 81 7.02 -9.86 -16.12
N ILE A 82 7.25 -8.56 -15.98
CA ILE A 82 6.78 -7.74 -14.85
C ILE A 82 5.77 -6.71 -15.32
N GLY A 83 4.75 -6.49 -14.51
CA GLY A 83 3.92 -5.31 -14.52
C GLY A 83 4.24 -4.42 -13.33
N PHE A 84 4.44 -3.12 -13.55
CA PHE A 84 4.68 -2.15 -12.48
C PHE A 84 3.63 -1.03 -12.56
N VAL A 85 2.86 -0.86 -11.49
CA VAL A 85 1.98 0.29 -11.30
C VAL A 85 2.65 1.22 -10.31
N PHE A 86 3.03 2.41 -10.79
CA PHE A 86 3.63 3.47 -9.99
C PHE A 86 2.56 4.26 -9.24
N GLN A 87 2.94 4.95 -8.19
CA GLN A 87 2.06 5.77 -7.36
C GLN A 87 1.37 6.89 -8.16
N ASP A 88 2.03 7.45 -9.17
CA ASP A 88 1.52 8.50 -10.08
C ASP A 88 0.85 7.95 -11.34
N TYR A 89 0.64 6.61 -11.39
CA TYR A 89 0.09 5.86 -12.52
C TYR A 89 0.90 5.94 -13.82
N ALA A 90 1.76 6.91 -14.00
CA ALA A 90 2.64 7.14 -15.16
C ALA A 90 1.95 6.89 -16.51
N LEU A 91 0.71 7.40 -16.71
CA LEU A 91 -0.01 7.29 -17.97
C LEU A 91 0.64 8.17 -19.04
N PHE A 92 0.62 7.71 -20.29
CA PHE A 92 1.08 8.52 -21.42
C PHE A 92 0.08 9.64 -21.70
N PRO A 93 0.42 10.91 -21.47
CA PRO A 93 -0.56 12.00 -21.53
C PRO A 93 -1.06 12.28 -22.95
N ASN A 94 -0.29 11.90 -23.97
CA ASN A 94 -0.59 12.10 -25.38
C ASN A 94 -1.31 10.91 -26.02
N MET A 95 -1.69 9.92 -25.23
CA MET A 95 -2.43 8.73 -25.66
C MET A 95 -3.78 8.67 -24.96
N SER A 96 -4.83 8.30 -25.71
CA SER A 96 -6.13 7.97 -25.13
C SER A 96 -6.07 6.75 -24.22
N VAL A 97 -7.13 6.46 -23.49
CA VAL A 97 -7.26 5.23 -22.66
C VAL A 97 -6.96 3.98 -23.48
N LYS A 98 -7.61 3.83 -24.65
CA LYS A 98 -7.39 2.68 -25.52
C LYS A 98 -5.96 2.58 -26.02
N GLU A 99 -5.34 3.69 -26.40
CA GLU A 99 -3.95 3.73 -26.85
C GLU A 99 -2.97 3.42 -25.74
N ASN A 100 -3.19 3.91 -24.51
CA ASN A 100 -2.41 3.56 -23.33
C ASN A 100 -2.39 2.05 -23.10
N ILE A 101 -3.56 1.38 -23.17
CA ILE A 101 -3.66 -0.07 -23.00
C ILE A 101 -3.03 -0.80 -24.19
N SER A 102 -3.28 -0.35 -25.41
CA SER A 102 -2.77 -0.97 -26.65
C SER A 102 -1.26 -0.92 -26.75
N TYR A 103 -0.61 0.09 -26.15
CA TYR A 103 0.85 0.24 -26.16
C TYR A 103 1.58 -0.99 -25.61
N ALA A 104 1.02 -1.66 -24.64
CA ALA A 104 1.62 -2.82 -24.00
C ALA A 104 0.95 -4.15 -24.40
N ALA A 105 -0.16 -4.11 -25.10
CA ALA A 105 -0.99 -5.26 -25.35
C ALA A 105 -0.38 -6.25 -26.34
N THR A 106 -0.59 -7.55 -26.08
CA THR A 106 -0.17 -8.66 -26.93
C THR A 106 -1.07 -8.83 -28.15
N SER A 107 -2.34 -8.39 -28.05
CA SER A 107 -3.33 -8.45 -29.13
C SER A 107 -4.43 -7.41 -29.01
N LYS A 108 -5.13 -7.12 -30.11
CA LYS A 108 -6.32 -6.24 -30.10
C LYS A 108 -7.46 -6.82 -29.25
N GLN A 109 -7.64 -8.13 -29.28
CA GLN A 109 -8.64 -8.82 -28.48
C GLN A 109 -8.41 -8.61 -26.98
N LYS A 110 -7.13 -8.64 -26.54
CA LYS A 110 -6.76 -8.37 -25.14
C LYS A 110 -7.11 -6.95 -24.71
N VAL A 111 -6.99 -5.97 -25.60
CA VAL A 111 -7.37 -4.57 -25.32
C VAL A 111 -8.87 -4.47 -25.06
N GLU A 112 -9.71 -5.09 -25.92
CA GLU A 112 -11.17 -5.04 -25.75
C GLU A 112 -11.60 -5.77 -24.47
N GLU A 113 -11.00 -6.94 -24.19
CA GLU A 113 -11.23 -7.69 -22.94
C GLU A 113 -10.94 -6.81 -21.71
N LEU A 114 -9.79 -6.12 -21.69
CA LEU A 114 -9.39 -5.29 -20.57
C LEU A 114 -10.23 -4.01 -20.46
N LEU A 115 -10.63 -3.40 -21.57
CA LEU A 115 -11.55 -2.26 -21.55
C LEU A 115 -12.87 -2.66 -20.89
N SER A 116 -13.43 -3.83 -21.26
CA SER A 116 -14.68 -4.33 -20.68
C SER A 116 -14.51 -4.70 -19.21
N LEU A 117 -13.49 -5.50 -18.86
CA LEU A 117 -13.23 -5.95 -17.50
C LEU A 117 -13.04 -4.78 -16.51
N MET A 118 -12.45 -3.67 -16.99
CA MET A 118 -12.17 -2.48 -16.18
C MET A 118 -13.28 -1.41 -16.26
N ASN A 119 -14.39 -1.69 -16.97
CA ASN A 119 -15.46 -0.72 -17.24
C ASN A 119 -14.90 0.59 -17.84
N LEU A 120 -14.09 0.49 -18.88
CA LEU A 120 -13.41 1.61 -19.55
C LEU A 120 -13.89 1.84 -20.99
N GLU A 121 -14.88 1.07 -21.51
CA GLU A 121 -15.33 1.15 -22.91
C GLU A 121 -15.77 2.58 -23.29
N ASN A 122 -16.57 3.21 -22.42
CA ASN A 122 -17.07 4.57 -22.62
C ASN A 122 -15.96 5.64 -22.50
N LEU A 123 -14.80 5.28 -21.96
CA LEU A 123 -13.65 6.16 -21.76
C LEU A 123 -12.54 5.90 -22.79
N ALA A 124 -12.71 4.94 -23.70
CA ALA A 124 -11.66 4.46 -24.60
C ALA A 124 -10.97 5.58 -25.40
N LYS A 125 -11.71 6.64 -25.78
CA LYS A 125 -11.20 7.80 -26.54
C LYS A 125 -10.76 8.98 -25.66
N ILE A 126 -10.93 8.88 -24.35
CA ILE A 126 -10.60 9.97 -23.40
C ILE A 126 -9.11 9.96 -23.10
N TYR A 127 -8.54 11.16 -22.92
CA TYR A 127 -7.13 11.35 -22.56
C TYR A 127 -6.94 11.42 -21.04
N PRO A 128 -5.76 11.05 -20.49
CA PRO A 128 -5.50 10.97 -19.06
C PRO A 128 -5.88 12.23 -18.26
N LYS A 129 -5.68 13.42 -18.81
CA LYS A 129 -5.99 14.70 -18.15
C LYS A 129 -7.47 14.88 -17.78
N ASN A 130 -8.35 14.13 -18.42
CA ASN A 130 -9.81 14.19 -18.22
C ASN A 130 -10.34 13.02 -17.40
N LEU A 131 -9.46 12.17 -16.85
CA LEU A 131 -9.83 11.03 -16.03
C LEU A 131 -9.86 11.40 -14.55
N SER A 132 -10.80 10.82 -13.79
CA SER A 132 -10.71 10.82 -12.34
C SER A 132 -9.54 9.93 -11.88
N GLY A 133 -9.07 10.10 -10.62
CA GLY A 133 -8.00 9.28 -10.06
C GLY A 133 -8.27 7.77 -10.18
N GLY A 134 -9.49 7.34 -9.85
CA GLY A 134 -9.87 5.92 -9.97
C GLY A 134 -9.94 5.43 -11.42
N GLN A 135 -10.34 6.28 -12.37
CA GLN A 135 -10.31 5.94 -13.80
C GLN A 135 -8.86 5.81 -14.29
N ALA A 136 -7.99 6.77 -13.92
CA ALA A 136 -6.57 6.72 -14.27
C ALA A 136 -5.88 5.46 -13.71
N GLN A 137 -6.19 5.09 -12.48
CA GLN A 137 -5.71 3.85 -11.88
C GLN A 137 -6.14 2.61 -12.65
N ARG A 138 -7.42 2.49 -13.01
CA ARG A 138 -7.92 1.36 -13.80
C ARG A 138 -7.23 1.26 -15.16
N VAL A 139 -6.98 2.41 -15.81
CA VAL A 139 -6.21 2.46 -17.06
C VAL A 139 -4.77 2.00 -16.87
N ALA A 140 -4.10 2.44 -15.80
CA ALA A 140 -2.73 2.01 -15.49
C ALA A 140 -2.67 0.49 -15.24
N LEU A 141 -3.61 -0.04 -14.48
CA LEU A 141 -3.71 -1.47 -14.21
C LEU A 141 -4.00 -2.26 -15.49
N ALA A 142 -4.96 -1.82 -16.31
CA ALA A 142 -5.26 -2.44 -17.61
C ALA A 142 -4.03 -2.45 -18.52
N ARG A 143 -3.30 -1.32 -18.63
CA ARG A 143 -2.07 -1.24 -19.42
C ARG A 143 -1.02 -2.24 -18.98
N VAL A 144 -0.85 -2.39 -17.68
CA VAL A 144 0.13 -3.33 -17.13
C VAL A 144 -0.28 -4.78 -17.36
N LEU A 145 -1.57 -5.11 -17.18
CA LEU A 145 -2.12 -6.44 -17.41
C LEU A 145 -2.17 -6.83 -18.90
N ALA A 146 -2.21 -5.84 -19.78
CA ALA A 146 -2.18 -6.06 -21.24
C ALA A 146 -0.92 -6.77 -21.71
N ARG A 147 0.17 -6.70 -20.93
CA ARG A 147 1.44 -7.39 -21.18
C ARG A 147 1.48 -8.82 -20.64
N GLU A 148 0.43 -9.27 -19.95
CA GLU A 148 0.34 -10.60 -19.33
C GLU A 148 1.54 -10.89 -18.40
N PRO A 149 1.77 -10.06 -17.37
CA PRO A 149 2.92 -10.22 -16.50
C PRO A 149 2.81 -11.46 -15.62
N GLN A 150 3.96 -12.06 -15.28
CA GLN A 150 4.04 -13.12 -14.26
C GLN A 150 4.06 -12.55 -12.85
N ILE A 151 4.58 -11.33 -12.72
CA ILE A 151 4.71 -10.62 -11.44
C ILE A 151 4.10 -9.24 -11.59
N LEU A 152 3.25 -8.85 -10.64
CA LEU A 152 2.67 -7.52 -10.55
C LEU A 152 3.23 -6.79 -9.34
N LEU A 153 3.80 -5.63 -9.58
CA LEU A 153 4.35 -4.74 -8.56
C LEU A 153 3.46 -3.51 -8.45
N LEU A 154 2.86 -3.31 -7.27
CA LEU A 154 1.94 -2.23 -6.97
C LEU A 154 2.56 -1.33 -5.89
N ASP A 155 2.90 -0.10 -6.25
CA ASP A 155 3.51 0.88 -5.34
C ASP A 155 2.46 1.91 -4.93
N GLU A 156 1.86 1.73 -3.76
CA GLU A 156 0.79 2.56 -3.20
C GLU A 156 -0.36 2.85 -4.18
N PRO A 157 -0.96 1.82 -4.80
CA PRO A 157 -1.86 2.00 -5.94
C PRO A 157 -3.11 2.80 -5.62
N LEU A 158 -3.55 2.90 -4.36
CA LEU A 158 -4.79 3.56 -3.95
C LEU A 158 -4.56 4.82 -3.09
N SER A 159 -3.31 5.27 -2.92
CA SER A 159 -2.97 6.35 -1.97
C SER A 159 -3.59 7.72 -2.31
N ALA A 160 -3.77 8.01 -3.60
CA ALA A 160 -4.27 9.30 -4.08
C ALA A 160 -5.81 9.44 -4.10
N LEU A 161 -6.53 8.48 -3.50
CA LEU A 161 -7.99 8.40 -3.60
C LEU A 161 -8.68 8.73 -2.27
N ASP A 162 -9.88 9.32 -2.37
CA ASP A 162 -10.76 9.49 -1.22
C ASP A 162 -11.26 8.15 -0.66
N PHE A 163 -11.77 8.16 0.57
CA PHE A 163 -12.17 6.94 1.28
C PHE A 163 -13.22 6.10 0.54
N LYS A 164 -14.26 6.74 -0.04
CA LYS A 164 -15.34 6.03 -0.73
C LYS A 164 -14.84 5.36 -2.01
N MET A 165 -14.08 6.11 -2.81
CA MET A 165 -13.49 5.60 -4.06
C MET A 165 -12.48 4.50 -3.77
N ARG A 166 -11.63 4.66 -2.75
CA ARG A 166 -10.65 3.65 -2.33
C ARG A 166 -11.31 2.32 -1.97
N SER A 167 -12.36 2.33 -1.13
CA SER A 167 -13.07 1.11 -0.75
C SER A 167 -13.67 0.37 -1.95
N PHE A 168 -14.27 1.12 -2.89
CA PHE A 168 -14.82 0.55 -4.11
C PHE A 168 -13.74 -0.09 -4.98
N LEU A 169 -12.63 0.62 -5.19
CA LEU A 169 -11.52 0.12 -6.03
C LEU A 169 -10.75 -1.03 -5.39
N GLN A 170 -10.70 -1.11 -4.05
CA GLN A 170 -10.18 -2.30 -3.37
C GLN A 170 -10.98 -3.55 -3.76
N ASP A 171 -12.32 -3.48 -3.78
CA ASP A 171 -13.19 -4.60 -4.18
C ASP A 171 -12.96 -5.01 -5.63
N GLU A 172 -12.79 -4.03 -6.52
CA GLU A 172 -12.47 -4.31 -7.93
C GLU A 172 -11.08 -4.93 -8.07
N LEU A 173 -10.07 -4.39 -7.38
CA LEU A 173 -8.70 -4.91 -7.43
C LEU A 173 -8.62 -6.36 -6.94
N VAL A 174 -9.33 -6.71 -5.86
CA VAL A 174 -9.44 -8.12 -5.40
C VAL A 174 -9.91 -9.03 -6.54
N LYS A 175 -11.02 -8.66 -7.20
CA LYS A 175 -11.59 -9.48 -8.29
C LYS A 175 -10.61 -9.65 -9.45
N ILE A 176 -9.93 -8.57 -9.83
CA ILE A 176 -8.96 -8.56 -10.91
C ILE A 176 -7.77 -9.47 -10.58
N LEU A 177 -7.17 -9.30 -9.39
CA LEU A 177 -6.01 -10.09 -8.98
C LEU A 177 -6.34 -11.57 -8.83
N GLN A 178 -7.54 -11.90 -8.34
CA GLN A 178 -8.03 -13.28 -8.27
C GLN A 178 -8.26 -13.89 -9.66
N HIS A 179 -8.81 -13.11 -10.59
CA HIS A 179 -9.05 -13.55 -11.96
C HIS A 179 -7.76 -13.92 -12.69
N PHE A 180 -6.74 -13.06 -12.61
CA PHE A 180 -5.48 -13.27 -13.32
C PHE A 180 -4.49 -14.21 -12.61
N LYS A 181 -4.69 -14.52 -11.33
CA LYS A 181 -3.80 -15.39 -10.52
C LYS A 181 -2.31 -15.01 -10.64
N ILE A 182 -2.03 -13.70 -10.62
CA ILE A 182 -0.66 -13.18 -10.78
C ILE A 182 0.01 -13.08 -9.42
N THR A 183 1.31 -13.44 -9.36
CA THR A 183 2.11 -13.19 -8.16
C THR A 183 2.26 -11.68 -7.95
N THR A 184 1.74 -11.15 -6.84
CA THR A 184 1.64 -9.71 -6.63
C THR A 184 2.42 -9.27 -5.40
N LEU A 185 3.23 -8.22 -5.53
CA LEU A 185 3.80 -7.49 -4.41
C LEU A 185 3.09 -6.13 -4.31
N LEU A 186 2.49 -5.89 -3.16
CA LEU A 186 1.74 -4.69 -2.87
C LEU A 186 2.46 -3.88 -1.79
N VAL A 187 2.92 -2.69 -2.11
CA VAL A 187 3.34 -1.71 -1.11
C VAL A 187 2.14 -0.87 -0.74
N SER A 188 1.80 -0.84 0.54
CA SER A 188 0.75 0.03 1.09
C SER A 188 1.08 0.43 2.52
N HIS A 189 0.57 1.58 2.94
CA HIS A 189 0.56 2.03 4.32
C HIS A 189 -0.83 1.92 4.96
N ASP A 190 -1.86 1.57 4.17
CA ASP A 190 -3.24 1.38 4.63
C ASP A 190 -3.44 -0.07 5.10
N LEU A 191 -3.62 -0.25 6.41
CA LEU A 191 -3.82 -1.57 7.03
C LEU A 191 -5.11 -2.26 6.55
N ALA A 192 -6.16 -1.50 6.21
CA ALA A 192 -7.41 -2.06 5.69
C ALA A 192 -7.20 -2.61 4.27
N GLU A 193 -6.44 -1.91 3.43
CA GLU A 193 -6.03 -2.38 2.11
C GLU A 193 -5.21 -3.67 2.21
N ILE A 194 -4.19 -3.68 3.07
CA ILE A 194 -3.34 -4.84 3.31
C ILE A 194 -4.17 -6.04 3.79
N TYR A 195 -5.05 -5.85 4.79
CA TYR A 195 -5.91 -6.90 5.32
C TYR A 195 -6.81 -7.51 4.24
N LYS A 196 -7.38 -6.67 3.37
CA LYS A 196 -8.34 -7.06 2.36
C LYS A 196 -7.71 -7.74 1.14
N LEU A 197 -6.53 -7.26 0.72
CA LEU A 197 -5.87 -7.68 -0.52
C LEU A 197 -4.84 -8.79 -0.32
N SER A 198 -4.11 -8.82 0.81
CA SER A 198 -2.94 -9.68 0.93
C SER A 198 -3.20 -11.02 1.63
N HIS A 199 -2.38 -12.00 1.28
CA HIS A 199 -2.33 -13.31 1.93
C HIS A 199 -1.18 -13.39 2.96
N ARG A 200 -0.13 -12.58 2.76
CA ARG A 200 1.09 -12.54 3.56
C ARG A 200 1.58 -11.11 3.67
N ILE A 201 2.19 -10.77 4.80
CA ILE A 201 2.73 -9.46 5.09
C ILE A 201 4.21 -9.59 5.46
N LEU A 202 5.04 -8.80 4.78
CA LEU A 202 6.42 -8.56 5.14
C LEU A 202 6.51 -7.16 5.75
N GLU A 203 6.80 -7.08 7.04
CA GLU A 203 7.01 -5.80 7.71
C GLU A 203 8.49 -5.41 7.62
N LEU A 204 8.74 -4.27 6.97
CA LEU A 204 10.07 -3.72 6.80
C LEU A 204 10.31 -2.59 7.81
N SER A 205 11.41 -2.67 8.51
CA SER A 205 11.94 -1.58 9.33
C SER A 205 13.44 -1.47 9.11
N ASP A 206 13.90 -0.24 8.92
CA ASP A 206 15.32 0.08 8.78
C ASP A 206 16.06 -0.78 7.72
N GLY A 207 15.36 -1.11 6.63
CA GLY A 207 15.91 -1.90 5.53
C GLY A 207 15.92 -3.41 5.75
N LYS A 208 15.30 -3.93 6.81
CA LYS A 208 15.24 -5.36 7.11
C LYS A 208 13.80 -5.84 7.30
N ILE A 209 13.56 -7.11 7.03
CA ILE A 209 12.29 -7.76 7.39
C ILE A 209 12.33 -8.04 8.90
N ILE A 210 11.44 -7.38 9.64
CA ILE A 210 11.30 -7.57 11.09
C ILE A 210 10.18 -8.53 11.46
N LYS A 211 9.20 -8.69 10.55
CA LYS A 211 8.11 -9.64 10.71
C LYS A 211 7.69 -10.18 9.34
N ASP A 212 7.43 -11.47 9.29
CA ASP A 212 6.96 -12.22 8.13
C ASP A 212 5.86 -13.15 8.59
N ALA A 213 4.63 -12.89 8.19
CA ALA A 213 3.48 -13.62 8.70
C ALA A 213 2.35 -13.68 7.67
N ARG A 214 1.45 -14.66 7.80
CA ARG A 214 0.17 -14.63 7.10
C ARG A 214 -0.66 -13.45 7.59
N THR A 215 -1.50 -12.89 6.72
CA THR A 215 -2.30 -11.71 7.06
C THR A 215 -3.10 -11.90 8.34
N ASN A 216 -3.78 -13.03 8.50
CA ASN A 216 -4.53 -13.31 9.72
C ASN A 216 -3.64 -13.33 10.97
N GLU A 217 -2.48 -13.99 10.90
CA GLU A 217 -1.51 -14.07 12.00
C GLU A 217 -0.90 -12.72 12.32
N PHE A 218 -0.62 -11.91 11.29
CA PHE A 218 -0.06 -10.57 11.47
C PHE A 218 -0.96 -9.71 12.35
N PHE A 219 -2.26 -9.70 12.08
CA PHE A 219 -3.24 -8.90 12.82
C PHE A 219 -3.64 -9.50 14.16
N THR A 220 -3.54 -10.82 14.35
CA THR A 220 -3.84 -11.47 15.64
C THR A 220 -2.64 -11.52 16.58
N SER A 221 -1.43 -11.77 16.06
CA SER A 221 -0.19 -11.90 16.84
C SER A 221 0.48 -10.55 17.13
N SER A 222 0.14 -9.50 16.41
CA SER A 222 0.51 -8.17 16.87
C SER A 222 -0.11 -8.03 18.25
N ASN A 223 0.69 -7.61 19.25
CA ASN A 223 0.22 -7.13 20.55
C ASN A 223 -0.69 -5.88 20.37
N LEU A 224 -1.64 -5.97 19.45
CA LEU A 224 -2.90 -5.24 19.41
C LEU A 224 -3.74 -5.69 20.61
N SER A 225 -3.03 -6.02 21.73
CA SER A 225 -3.68 -6.22 22.99
C SER A 225 -4.44 -4.93 23.30
N ALA A 226 -5.68 -4.89 22.84
CA ALA A 226 -6.76 -4.08 23.36
C ALA A 226 -6.49 -2.55 23.51
N LYS A 227 -5.52 -1.97 22.79
CA LYS A 227 -5.28 -0.53 22.79
C LYS A 227 -5.50 0.01 21.38
N LEU A 228 -6.73 0.41 21.09
CA LEU A 228 -7.00 1.20 19.90
C LEU A 228 -6.24 2.52 20.06
N ARG A 229 -5.26 2.77 19.21
CA ARG A 229 -4.53 4.05 19.18
C ARG A 229 -5.09 4.90 18.05
N LEU A 230 -5.57 6.06 18.40
CA LEU A 230 -6.21 7.01 17.48
C LEU A 230 -5.49 8.35 17.60
N SER A 231 -5.21 8.98 16.48
CA SER A 231 -4.71 10.35 16.46
C SER A 231 -5.90 11.31 16.48
N ALA A 232 -5.87 12.28 17.38
CA ALA A 232 -6.91 13.28 17.50
C ALA A 232 -6.30 14.68 17.64
N THR A 233 -6.93 15.68 17.03
CA THR A 233 -6.51 17.09 17.16
C THR A 233 -7.20 17.73 18.35
N LEU A 234 -6.44 18.38 19.22
CA LEU A 234 -6.99 19.10 20.37
C LEU A 234 -7.64 20.40 19.92
N LEU A 235 -8.96 20.52 20.10
CA LEU A 235 -9.75 21.68 19.73
C LEU A 235 -9.95 22.66 20.88
N GLU A 236 -10.11 22.16 22.11
CA GLU A 236 -10.42 22.97 23.27
C GLU A 236 -9.91 22.32 24.56
N ILE A 237 -9.46 23.13 25.50
CA ILE A 237 -9.18 22.76 26.90
C ILE A 237 -10.07 23.61 27.80
N LYS A 238 -10.93 22.97 28.58
CA LYS A 238 -11.84 23.65 29.52
C LYS A 238 -11.65 23.07 30.90
N LYS A 239 -11.54 23.97 31.93
CA LYS A 239 -11.59 23.57 33.33
C LYS A 239 -13.04 23.55 33.81
N SER A 240 -13.44 22.46 34.45
CA SER A 240 -14.74 22.32 35.10
C SER A 240 -14.52 21.72 36.49
N ASP A 241 -14.65 22.51 37.52
CA ASP A 241 -14.32 22.19 38.90
C ASP A 241 -12.92 21.60 39.06
N ILE A 242 -12.84 20.32 39.43
CA ILE A 242 -11.58 19.56 39.62
C ILE A 242 -11.15 18.79 38.37
N LEU A 243 -11.88 18.93 37.28
CA LEU A 243 -11.63 18.19 36.03
C LEU A 243 -11.19 19.13 34.91
N MET A 244 -10.28 18.62 34.09
CA MET A 244 -9.92 19.23 32.82
C MET A 244 -10.61 18.46 31.68
N ILE A 245 -11.36 19.18 30.85
CA ILE A 245 -12.09 18.61 29.71
C ILE A 245 -11.34 18.96 28.44
N PHE A 246 -10.87 17.93 27.73
CA PHE A 246 -10.27 18.05 26.39
C PHE A 246 -11.34 17.75 25.36
N THR A 247 -11.61 18.68 24.46
CA THR A 247 -12.44 18.47 23.26
C THR A 247 -11.50 18.15 22.10
N LEU A 248 -11.66 16.99 21.51
CA LEU A 248 -10.76 16.42 20.50
C LEU A 248 -11.53 16.13 19.22
N LEU A 249 -10.93 16.44 18.07
CA LEU A 249 -11.40 16.01 16.76
C LEU A 249 -10.73 14.69 16.38
N LEU A 250 -11.53 13.65 16.24
CA LEU A 250 -11.11 12.31 15.84
C LEU A 250 -11.75 11.99 14.48
N ASN A 251 -10.99 12.05 13.41
CA ASN A 251 -11.50 11.98 12.03
C ASN A 251 -12.55 13.07 11.76
N GLN A 252 -13.85 12.74 11.83
CA GLN A 252 -14.99 13.65 11.65
C GLN A 252 -15.85 13.77 12.92
N ASP A 253 -15.45 13.11 13.99
CA ASP A 253 -16.20 13.07 15.26
C ASP A 253 -15.55 13.93 16.33
N ILE A 254 -16.36 14.53 17.18
CA ILE A 254 -15.91 15.29 18.35
C ILE A 254 -16.04 14.40 19.59
N VAL A 255 -14.90 14.17 20.24
CA VAL A 255 -14.82 13.35 21.45
C VAL A 255 -14.37 14.23 22.62
N LYS A 256 -14.96 14.06 23.78
CA LYS A 256 -14.54 14.73 25.02
C LYS A 256 -13.89 13.73 25.97
N ILE A 257 -12.73 14.10 26.48
CA ILE A 257 -12.00 13.32 27.48
C ILE A 257 -11.85 14.16 28.71
N THR A 258 -12.12 13.57 29.87
CA THR A 258 -11.93 14.21 31.18
C THR A 258 -10.66 13.68 31.84
N LEU A 259 -9.85 14.57 32.38
CA LEU A 259 -8.64 14.29 33.13
C LEU A 259 -8.76 14.95 34.52
N SER A 260 -8.10 14.39 35.52
CA SER A 260 -7.94 15.14 36.77
C SER A 260 -6.99 16.33 36.59
N GLU A 261 -7.15 17.36 37.38
CA GLU A 261 -6.25 18.52 37.34
C GLU A 261 -4.79 18.12 37.64
N GLU A 262 -4.60 17.13 38.52
CA GLU A 262 -3.29 16.59 38.88
C GLU A 262 -2.63 15.88 37.67
N GLU A 263 -3.39 15.05 36.94
CA GLU A 263 -2.90 14.37 35.72
C GLU A 263 -2.56 15.38 34.62
N PHE A 264 -3.39 16.40 34.43
CA PHE A 264 -3.13 17.48 33.49
C PHE A 264 -1.81 18.19 33.80
N LEU A 265 -1.64 18.64 35.05
CA LEU A 265 -0.45 19.38 35.46
C LEU A 265 0.83 18.51 35.33
N ARG A 266 0.74 17.24 35.64
CA ARG A 266 1.87 16.31 35.57
C ARG A 266 2.29 15.96 34.16
N THR A 267 1.32 15.73 33.26
CA THR A 267 1.60 15.07 31.97
C THR A 267 1.32 15.97 30.77
N TYR A 268 0.30 16.83 30.83
CA TYR A 268 -0.23 17.54 29.67
C TYR A 268 -0.13 19.07 29.78
N LYS A 269 0.62 19.60 30.74
CA LYS A 269 0.78 21.06 30.99
C LYS A 269 1.24 21.85 29.75
N ASN A 270 2.03 21.23 28.87
CA ASN A 270 2.62 21.89 27.70
C ASN A 270 1.81 21.69 26.41
N VAL A 271 0.69 20.99 26.47
CA VAL A 271 -0.16 20.72 25.31
C VAL A 271 -0.95 21.98 24.94
N LYS A 272 -1.01 22.28 23.64
CA LYS A 272 -1.69 23.48 23.09
C LYS A 272 -2.84 23.07 22.18
N ILE A 273 -3.81 23.95 22.06
CA ILE A 273 -4.89 23.82 21.07
C ILE A 273 -4.26 23.74 19.67
N GLY A 274 -4.69 22.77 18.87
CA GLY A 274 -4.13 22.43 17.57
C GLY A 274 -3.11 21.28 17.59
N ASP A 275 -2.62 20.86 18.75
CA ASP A 275 -1.71 19.71 18.84
C ASP A 275 -2.42 18.40 18.48
N THR A 276 -1.68 17.49 17.85
CA THR A 276 -2.14 16.14 17.59
C THR A 276 -1.76 15.23 18.75
N LEU A 277 -2.76 14.68 19.42
CA LEU A 277 -2.60 13.76 20.55
C LEU A 277 -2.83 12.32 20.11
N LEU A 278 -2.07 11.40 20.68
CA LEU A 278 -2.26 9.97 20.49
C LEU A 278 -3.16 9.44 21.62
N LEU A 279 -4.38 9.07 21.28
CA LEU A 279 -5.34 8.46 22.20
C LEU A 279 -5.12 6.95 22.23
N SER A 280 -5.10 6.38 23.41
CA SER A 280 -5.13 4.93 23.62
C SER A 280 -6.42 4.54 24.31
N ILE A 281 -7.30 3.86 23.60
CA ILE A 281 -8.54 3.35 24.15
C ILE A 281 -8.32 1.90 24.54
N LYS A 282 -8.46 1.56 25.82
CA LYS A 282 -8.57 0.18 26.26
C LYS A 282 -9.96 -0.32 25.87
N ALA A 283 -10.02 -1.15 24.83
CA ALA A 283 -11.28 -1.75 24.42
C ALA A 283 -11.69 -2.83 25.44
N PHE A 284 -12.70 -2.53 26.23
CA PHE A 284 -13.50 -3.54 26.91
C PHE A 284 -14.70 -3.82 26.00
N ASN A 285 -14.74 -5.00 25.36
CA ASN A 285 -15.85 -5.50 24.55
C ASN A 285 -16.45 -4.46 23.59
N PRO A 286 -15.87 -4.26 22.39
CA PRO A 286 -16.49 -3.39 21.40
C PRO A 286 -17.87 -3.95 21.03
N ILE A 287 -18.91 -3.13 21.11
CA ILE A 287 -20.26 -3.48 20.72
C ILE A 287 -20.51 -2.90 19.34
N ILE A 288 -21.03 -3.73 18.42
CA ILE A 288 -21.52 -3.25 17.13
C ILE A 288 -22.86 -2.57 17.38
N VAL A 289 -22.90 -1.23 17.29
CA VAL A 289 -24.08 -0.41 17.60
C VAL A 289 -25.05 -0.34 16.40
N GLY A 290 -24.56 -0.63 15.19
CA GLY A 290 -25.39 -0.62 13.98
C GLY A 290 -24.57 -0.83 12.71
N LYS A 291 -25.26 -1.06 11.62
CA LYS A 291 -24.70 -1.07 10.26
C LYS A 291 -25.01 0.27 9.62
N LEU A 292 -23.99 0.96 9.15
CA LEU A 292 -24.21 2.13 8.28
C LEU A 292 -24.66 1.60 6.92
N ASP A 293 -25.92 1.84 6.56
CA ASP A 293 -26.39 1.55 5.22
C ASP A 293 -25.62 2.42 4.23
N LYS A 294 -25.17 1.79 3.14
CA LYS A 294 -24.56 2.51 2.02
C LYS A 294 -25.64 3.49 1.51
N GLN A 295 -25.51 4.77 1.83
CA GLN A 295 -26.32 5.78 1.17
C GLN A 295 -26.09 5.64 -0.35
N LYS A 296 -27.22 5.46 -1.06
CA LYS A 296 -27.28 5.32 -2.53
C LYS A 296 -26.67 6.53 -3.23
#